data_cb770db93289824e0a3d70974771e158
#
_entry.id   cb770db93289824e0a3d70974771e158
#
_cell.length_a   1.000
_cell.length_b   1.000
_cell.length_c   1.000
_cell.angle_alpha   90.00
_cell.angle_beta   90.00
_cell.angle_gamma   90.00
#
_symmetry.space_group_name_H-M   'P 1'
#
loop_
_entity.id
_entity.type
_entity.pdbx_description
1 polymer ?
#
loop_
_entity_poly.entity_id
_entity_poly.type
_entity_poly.pdbx_seq_one_letter_code
_entity_poly.pdbx_strand_id
1 'polypeptide(L)'
;MLFESMAPPELVVVLPVYNEEASIRKVVLEWFHEIENWTEDFLFLVIDDGSTDGTRDRLSRLQLNLGTRLRVISQKNAGHGQTCIHGYQAACDLGAKWVFQIDSDGQCDPQYFFRFWRDRDGCDVIYGNRVYREDGFKRVIASAILRFVLLAWARVWCIDANVPYRLMRCQSIRSVIPLVPPSFHLANVALAVLLRRRVGIREGRVNIRFRDRYGGEPSVRFASFGARARQLINNLSELPPA
;
A
#
# COMPACT_ATOMS: atom_id res chain seq x y z
N MET A 1 -10.16 19.35 -20.47
CA MET A 1 -8.87 19.97 -20.10
C MET A 1 -7.79 18.98 -20.43
N LEU A 2 -6.89 19.34 -21.31
CA LEU A 2 -5.89 18.51 -22.00
C LEU A 2 -4.98 17.82 -20.99
N PHE A 3 -4.96 16.49 -20.99
CA PHE A 3 -3.88 15.73 -20.39
C PHE A 3 -2.67 15.91 -21.31
N GLU A 4 -1.80 16.87 -20.99
CA GLU A 4 -0.49 16.90 -21.62
C GLU A 4 0.16 15.54 -21.40
N SER A 5 0.59 14.96 -22.49
CA SER A 5 1.23 13.66 -22.62
C SER A 5 2.59 13.67 -21.87
N MET A 6 2.54 13.58 -20.56
CA MET A 6 3.75 13.22 -19.82
C MET A 6 4.09 11.77 -20.13
N ALA A 7 5.36 11.48 -20.35
CA ALA A 7 5.82 10.10 -20.48
C ALA A 7 5.36 9.31 -19.25
N PRO A 8 4.97 8.02 -19.40
CA PRO A 8 4.57 7.18 -18.28
C PRO A 8 5.69 7.13 -17.23
N PRO A 9 5.40 7.38 -15.94
CA PRO A 9 6.44 7.40 -14.91
C PRO A 9 7.00 5.99 -14.66
N GLU A 10 8.30 5.89 -14.40
CA GLU A 10 8.88 4.60 -14.01
C GLU A 10 8.29 4.11 -12.70
N LEU A 11 8.15 5.01 -11.72
CA LEU A 11 7.63 4.70 -10.38
C LEU A 11 6.45 5.57 -10.02
N VAL A 12 5.36 4.95 -9.54
CA VAL A 12 4.29 5.66 -8.83
C VAL A 12 4.25 5.23 -7.38
N VAL A 13 4.38 6.19 -6.47
CA VAL A 13 4.25 5.98 -5.02
C VAL A 13 2.79 6.20 -4.65
N VAL A 14 2.10 5.15 -4.27
CA VAL A 14 0.69 5.19 -3.84
C VAL A 14 0.61 5.40 -2.33
N LEU A 15 -0.04 6.48 -1.93
CA LEU A 15 -0.21 6.90 -0.55
C LEU A 15 -1.72 7.08 -0.23
N PRO A 16 -2.39 6.08 0.37
CA PRO A 16 -3.74 6.22 0.86
C PRO A 16 -3.75 7.12 2.11
N VAL A 17 -4.67 8.07 2.15
CA VAL A 17 -4.74 9.09 3.21
C VAL A 17 -6.17 9.27 3.70
N TYR A 18 -6.37 9.33 5.02
CA TYR A 18 -7.62 9.72 5.65
C TYR A 18 -7.36 10.36 7.01
N ASN A 19 -7.66 11.66 7.14
CA ASN A 19 -7.50 12.44 8.38
C ASN A 19 -6.07 12.34 8.97
N GLU A 20 -5.09 12.75 8.18
CA GLU A 20 -3.67 12.73 8.53
C GLU A 20 -3.03 14.13 8.49
N GLU A 21 -3.78 15.17 8.90
CA GLU A 21 -3.31 16.56 8.91
C GLU A 21 -1.96 16.72 9.62
N ALA A 22 -1.77 16.02 10.74
CA ALA A 22 -0.57 16.14 11.55
C ALA A 22 0.68 15.51 10.93
N SER A 23 0.52 14.44 10.13
CA SER A 23 1.62 13.60 9.62
C SER A 23 1.93 13.81 8.14
N ILE A 24 0.90 14.09 7.32
CA ILE A 24 0.99 14.00 5.87
C ILE A 24 2.11 14.83 5.24
N ARG A 25 2.31 16.08 5.71
CA ARG A 25 3.37 16.95 5.19
C ARG A 25 4.75 16.32 5.41
N LYS A 26 5.02 15.84 6.61
CA LYS A 26 6.30 15.25 6.98
C LYS A 26 6.54 13.97 6.20
N VAL A 27 5.54 13.09 6.13
CA VAL A 27 5.62 11.81 5.40
C VAL A 27 5.93 12.05 3.93
N VAL A 28 5.17 12.91 3.24
CA VAL A 28 5.41 13.17 1.82
C VAL A 28 6.81 13.71 1.56
N LEU A 29 7.27 14.69 2.36
CA LEU A 29 8.59 15.30 2.13
C LEU A 29 9.76 14.34 2.43
N GLU A 30 9.68 13.53 3.49
CA GLU A 30 10.70 12.54 3.81
C GLU A 30 10.82 11.49 2.69
N TRP A 31 9.69 10.97 2.22
CA TRP A 31 9.68 9.99 1.15
C TRP A 31 10.10 10.57 -0.19
N PHE A 32 9.66 11.79 -0.48
CA PHE A 32 10.06 12.49 -1.71
C PHE A 32 11.57 12.64 -1.77
N HIS A 33 12.18 13.15 -0.68
CA HIS A 33 13.63 13.32 -0.59
C HIS A 33 14.39 12.00 -0.70
N GLU A 34 13.91 10.93 -0.07
CA GLU A 34 14.57 9.61 -0.18
C GLU A 34 14.51 9.07 -1.60
N ILE A 35 13.35 9.14 -2.27
CA ILE A 35 13.17 8.58 -3.61
C ILE A 35 13.98 9.34 -4.65
N GLU A 36 14.10 10.68 -4.55
CA GLU A 36 14.93 11.50 -5.44
C GLU A 36 16.39 11.02 -5.50
N ASN A 37 16.92 10.43 -4.44
CA ASN A 37 18.28 9.90 -4.42
C ASN A 37 18.47 8.67 -5.34
N TRP A 38 17.39 8.04 -5.78
CA TRP A 38 17.42 6.76 -6.49
C TRP A 38 16.82 6.80 -7.89
N THR A 39 15.87 7.69 -8.13
CA THR A 39 15.26 7.90 -9.44
C THR A 39 14.66 9.30 -9.54
N GLU A 40 14.78 9.91 -10.72
CA GLU A 40 14.12 11.19 -11.03
C GLU A 40 12.73 10.97 -11.65
N ASP A 41 12.48 9.79 -12.21
CA ASP A 41 11.24 9.45 -12.91
C ASP A 41 10.23 8.79 -11.95
N PHE A 42 9.64 9.61 -11.09
CA PHE A 42 8.63 9.17 -10.15
C PHE A 42 7.50 10.18 -9.97
N LEU A 43 6.35 9.66 -9.57
CA LEU A 43 5.16 10.42 -9.20
C LEU A 43 4.64 9.95 -7.84
N PHE A 44 4.39 10.89 -6.93
CA PHE A 44 3.56 10.65 -5.75
C PHE A 44 2.09 10.75 -6.12
N LEU A 45 1.35 9.66 -5.91
CA LEU A 45 -0.09 9.58 -6.09
C LEU A 45 -0.77 9.40 -4.73
N VAL A 46 -1.28 10.50 -4.20
CA VAL A 46 -2.03 10.52 -2.95
C VAL A 46 -3.51 10.28 -3.25
N ILE A 47 -4.11 9.31 -2.58
CA ILE A 47 -5.55 9.07 -2.64
C ILE A 47 -6.16 9.52 -1.31
N ASP A 48 -6.79 10.70 -1.31
CA ASP A 48 -7.52 11.24 -0.16
C ASP A 48 -8.91 10.59 -0.07
N ASP A 49 -9.10 9.73 0.92
CA ASP A 49 -10.31 8.95 1.15
C ASP A 49 -11.40 9.75 1.88
N GLY A 50 -11.59 11.00 1.46
CA GLY A 50 -12.65 11.86 1.99
C GLY A 50 -12.31 12.46 3.35
N SER A 51 -11.07 12.92 3.55
CA SER A 51 -10.64 13.58 4.78
C SER A 51 -11.54 14.75 5.16
N THR A 52 -11.80 14.90 6.47
CA THR A 52 -12.68 15.91 7.06
C THR A 52 -11.92 16.91 7.94
N ASP A 53 -10.61 16.69 8.15
CA ASP A 53 -9.69 17.60 8.85
C ASP A 53 -8.91 18.48 7.85
N GLY A 54 -7.84 19.13 8.30
CA GLY A 54 -6.97 19.97 7.47
C GLY A 54 -6.07 19.24 6.48
N THR A 55 -6.22 17.92 6.29
CA THR A 55 -5.39 17.11 5.37
C THR A 55 -5.40 17.65 3.95
N ARG A 56 -6.56 18.03 3.41
CA ARG A 56 -6.71 18.55 2.05
C ARG A 56 -5.93 19.84 1.84
N ASP A 57 -5.98 20.75 2.80
CA ASP A 57 -5.25 22.01 2.73
C ASP A 57 -3.74 21.78 2.73
N ARG A 58 -3.26 20.80 3.54
CA ARG A 58 -1.86 20.41 3.55
C ARG A 58 -1.43 19.82 2.21
N LEU A 59 -2.24 18.94 1.62
CA LEU A 59 -1.98 18.34 0.33
C LEU A 59 -1.97 19.37 -0.80
N SER A 60 -2.90 20.31 -0.81
CA SER A 60 -2.94 21.41 -1.81
C SER A 60 -1.67 22.25 -1.77
N ARG A 61 -1.17 22.60 -0.59
CA ARG A 61 0.10 23.34 -0.43
C ARG A 61 1.31 22.51 -0.90
N LEU A 62 1.31 21.20 -0.63
CA LEU A 62 2.35 20.31 -1.11
C LEU A 62 2.36 20.20 -2.63
N GLN A 63 1.19 20.16 -3.28
CA GLN A 63 1.10 20.15 -4.76
C GLN A 63 1.68 21.42 -5.37
N LEU A 64 1.43 22.59 -4.77
CA LEU A 64 2.04 23.84 -5.23
C LEU A 64 3.56 23.82 -5.14
N ASN A 65 4.12 23.19 -4.13
CA ASN A 65 5.56 23.12 -3.91
C ASN A 65 6.26 22.05 -4.78
N LEU A 66 5.64 20.87 -4.94
CA LEU A 66 6.23 19.71 -5.62
C LEU A 66 5.81 19.60 -7.11
N GLY A 67 4.89 20.47 -7.54
CA GLY A 67 4.45 20.56 -8.94
C GLY A 67 3.88 19.26 -9.47
N THR A 68 4.30 18.91 -10.68
CA THR A 68 3.80 17.72 -11.40
C THR A 68 4.19 16.38 -10.76
N ARG A 69 5.14 16.37 -9.84
CA ARG A 69 5.59 15.16 -9.13
C ARG A 69 4.67 14.75 -7.97
N LEU A 70 3.66 15.53 -7.61
CA LEU A 70 2.65 15.18 -6.63
C LEU A 70 1.26 15.34 -7.24
N ARG A 71 0.51 14.26 -7.30
CA ARG A 71 -0.89 14.25 -7.72
C ARG A 71 -1.78 13.78 -6.58
N VAL A 72 -2.86 14.51 -6.35
CA VAL A 72 -3.88 14.16 -5.35
C VAL A 72 -5.18 13.81 -6.07
N ILE A 73 -5.75 12.66 -5.72
CA ILE A 73 -7.09 12.25 -6.12
C ILE A 73 -7.94 12.17 -4.85
N SER A 74 -9.00 12.97 -4.77
CA SER A 74 -9.95 12.90 -3.67
C SER A 74 -11.16 12.06 -4.07
N GLN A 75 -11.63 11.23 -3.13
CA GLN A 75 -12.80 10.38 -3.31
C GLN A 75 -13.71 10.47 -2.08
N LYS A 76 -14.93 9.91 -2.20
CA LYS A 76 -15.77 9.65 -1.03
C LYS A 76 -15.15 8.49 -0.25
N ASN A 77 -15.20 8.57 1.09
CA ASN A 77 -14.62 7.53 1.95
C ASN A 77 -15.14 6.14 1.57
N ALA A 78 -14.21 5.29 1.15
CA ALA A 78 -14.43 3.91 0.75
C ALA A 78 -13.66 2.91 1.63
N GLY A 79 -12.88 3.43 2.58
CA GLY A 79 -12.02 2.69 3.49
C GLY A 79 -10.66 2.34 2.87
N HIS A 80 -9.68 2.16 3.75
CA HIS A 80 -8.25 2.00 3.41
C HIS A 80 -8.00 0.98 2.28
N GLY A 81 -8.67 -0.19 2.34
CA GLY A 81 -8.48 -1.23 1.32
C GLY A 81 -8.86 -0.78 -0.09
N GLN A 82 -10.05 -0.20 -0.25
CA GLN A 82 -10.51 0.28 -1.55
C GLN A 82 -9.71 1.49 -2.03
N THR A 83 -9.25 2.33 -1.10
CA THR A 83 -8.35 3.45 -1.40
C THR A 83 -7.02 2.98 -1.97
N CYS A 84 -6.44 1.90 -1.42
CA CYS A 84 -5.25 1.26 -1.98
C CYS A 84 -5.53 0.72 -3.39
N ILE A 85 -6.63 -0.02 -3.60
CA ILE A 85 -7.01 -0.59 -4.90
C ILE A 85 -7.18 0.53 -5.94
N HIS A 86 -7.87 1.62 -5.60
CA HIS A 86 -8.01 2.78 -6.48
C HIS A 86 -6.64 3.37 -6.85
N GLY A 87 -5.75 3.54 -5.87
CA GLY A 87 -4.40 4.04 -6.11
C GLY A 87 -3.58 3.13 -7.04
N TYR A 88 -3.66 1.81 -6.88
CA TYR A 88 -2.97 0.87 -7.76
C TYR A 88 -3.54 0.90 -9.18
N GLN A 89 -4.86 0.93 -9.32
CA GLN A 89 -5.51 1.05 -10.63
C GLN A 89 -5.08 2.35 -11.33
N ALA A 90 -5.17 3.47 -10.64
CA ALA A 90 -4.79 4.77 -11.19
C ALA A 90 -3.30 4.83 -11.59
N ALA A 91 -2.41 4.24 -10.78
CA ALA A 91 -0.99 4.13 -11.12
C ALA A 91 -0.76 3.29 -12.39
N CYS A 92 -1.46 2.16 -12.53
CA CYS A 92 -1.39 1.34 -13.73
C CYS A 92 -1.97 2.04 -14.96
N ASP A 93 -3.04 2.84 -14.80
CA ASP A 93 -3.66 3.59 -15.91
C ASP A 93 -2.78 4.75 -16.37
N LEU A 94 -1.96 5.31 -15.49
CA LEU A 94 -0.89 6.26 -15.85
C LEU A 94 0.26 5.61 -16.62
N GLY A 95 0.26 4.29 -16.78
CA GLY A 95 1.31 3.56 -17.48
C GLY A 95 2.56 3.30 -16.65
N ALA A 96 2.50 3.45 -15.32
CA ALA A 96 3.63 3.22 -14.43
C ALA A 96 4.24 1.82 -14.63
N LYS A 97 5.56 1.72 -14.59
CA LYS A 97 6.26 0.42 -14.60
C LYS A 97 6.17 -0.25 -13.23
N TRP A 98 6.36 0.56 -12.18
CA TRP A 98 6.35 0.12 -10.79
C TRP A 98 5.37 0.91 -9.94
N VAL A 99 4.72 0.24 -9.01
CA VAL A 99 3.91 0.84 -7.96
C VAL A 99 4.55 0.54 -6.62
N PHE A 100 4.80 1.57 -5.82
CA PHE A 100 5.29 1.43 -4.46
C PHE A 100 4.23 1.93 -3.49
N GLN A 101 3.76 1.08 -2.59
CA GLN A 101 2.80 1.48 -1.57
C GLN A 101 3.48 1.78 -0.25
N ILE A 102 3.05 2.86 0.39
CA ILE A 102 3.38 3.24 1.75
C ILE A 102 2.12 3.75 2.47
N ASP A 103 2.12 3.72 3.81
CA ASP A 103 1.05 4.33 4.61
C ASP A 103 1.41 5.76 5.02
N SER A 104 0.38 6.58 5.29
CA SER A 104 0.49 8.02 5.58
C SER A 104 0.79 8.36 7.04
N ASP A 105 0.90 7.37 7.91
CA ASP A 105 1.06 7.53 9.36
C ASP A 105 2.52 7.71 9.84
N GLY A 106 3.48 7.63 8.92
CA GLY A 106 4.92 7.76 9.21
C GLY A 106 5.60 6.50 9.74
N GLN A 107 4.88 5.39 9.90
CA GLN A 107 5.47 4.14 10.39
C GLN A 107 6.42 3.49 9.37
N CYS A 108 6.18 3.70 8.08
CA CYS A 108 7.07 3.23 7.02
C CYS A 108 8.33 4.10 6.97
N ASP A 109 9.49 3.53 7.27
CA ASP A 109 10.75 4.25 7.27
C ASP A 109 11.37 4.30 5.86
N PRO A 110 11.57 5.50 5.28
CA PRO A 110 12.11 5.66 3.93
C PRO A 110 13.47 5.00 3.71
N GLN A 111 14.32 4.91 4.72
CA GLN A 111 15.69 4.36 4.61
C GLN A 111 15.78 2.97 3.96
N TYR A 112 14.68 2.22 3.93
CA TYR A 112 14.68 0.89 3.32
C TYR A 112 14.37 0.91 1.83
N PHE A 113 13.92 2.04 1.26
CA PHE A 113 13.49 2.13 -0.15
C PHE A 113 14.57 1.66 -1.12
N PHE A 114 15.82 2.03 -0.88
CA PHE A 114 16.93 1.68 -1.76
C PHE A 114 17.06 0.17 -2.02
N ARG A 115 16.74 -0.68 -1.02
CA ARG A 115 16.80 -2.15 -1.16
C ARG A 115 15.73 -2.65 -2.10
N PHE A 116 14.51 -2.12 -2.02
CA PHE A 116 13.42 -2.45 -2.93
C PHE A 116 13.76 -2.02 -4.35
N TRP A 117 14.30 -0.81 -4.49
CA TRP A 117 14.64 -0.25 -5.79
C TRP A 117 15.79 -0.99 -6.47
N ARG A 118 16.83 -1.33 -5.74
CA ARG A 118 17.98 -2.10 -6.22
C ARG A 118 17.57 -3.51 -6.69
N ASP A 119 16.73 -4.19 -5.92
CA ASP A 119 16.42 -5.61 -6.13
C ASP A 119 15.20 -5.81 -7.07
N ARG A 120 14.62 -4.72 -7.62
CA ARG A 120 13.37 -4.74 -8.38
C ARG A 120 13.40 -5.57 -9.67
N ASP A 121 14.50 -5.57 -10.39
CA ASP A 121 14.56 -6.19 -11.71
C ASP A 121 14.48 -7.72 -11.66
N GLY A 122 14.86 -8.32 -10.55
CA GLY A 122 14.74 -9.75 -10.30
C GLY A 122 13.34 -10.22 -9.88
N CYS A 123 12.42 -9.30 -9.57
CA CYS A 123 11.14 -9.58 -8.94
C CYS A 123 9.96 -8.98 -9.70
N ASP A 124 8.78 -9.53 -9.47
CA ASP A 124 7.50 -8.97 -9.89
C ASP A 124 6.81 -8.26 -8.73
N VAL A 125 7.11 -8.71 -7.50
CA VAL A 125 6.68 -8.05 -6.26
C VAL A 125 7.74 -8.22 -5.17
N ILE A 126 8.00 -7.15 -4.42
CA ILE A 126 8.88 -7.17 -3.24
C ILE A 126 8.07 -6.70 -2.04
N TYR A 127 8.01 -7.53 -1.00
CA TYR A 127 7.31 -7.24 0.24
C TYR A 127 8.28 -6.82 1.35
N GLY A 128 7.91 -5.82 2.13
CA GLY A 128 8.53 -5.59 3.42
C GLY A 128 8.25 -6.74 4.38
N ASN A 129 9.26 -7.21 5.06
CA ASN A 129 9.15 -8.18 6.14
C ASN A 129 9.47 -7.48 7.46
N ARG A 130 8.47 -7.31 8.31
CA ARG A 130 8.62 -6.63 9.61
C ARG A 130 9.33 -7.55 10.59
N VAL A 131 10.67 -7.38 10.76
CA VAL A 131 11.53 -8.25 11.60
C VAL A 131 11.42 -7.93 13.07
N TYR A 132 11.18 -6.64 13.41
CA TYR A 132 10.96 -6.18 14.79
C TYR A 132 9.59 -5.53 14.88
N ARG A 133 8.78 -6.01 15.82
CA ARG A 133 7.46 -5.47 16.12
C ARG A 133 7.46 -5.00 17.56
N GLU A 134 7.69 -3.72 17.74
CA GLU A 134 7.49 -3.05 19.04
C GLU A 134 6.00 -2.87 19.36
N ASP A 135 5.13 -3.15 18.38
CA ASP A 135 3.67 -2.98 18.40
C ASP A 135 2.92 -3.88 19.41
N GLY A 136 3.61 -4.63 20.25
CA GLY A 136 3.05 -5.47 21.28
C GLY A 136 2.60 -6.88 20.82
N PHE A 137 2.57 -7.79 21.79
CA PHE A 137 2.26 -9.22 21.65
C PHE A 137 0.94 -9.51 20.88
N LYS A 138 -0.07 -8.64 21.04
CA LYS A 138 -1.39 -8.80 20.38
C LYS A 138 -1.31 -8.74 18.85
N ARG A 139 -0.45 -7.89 18.27
CA ARG A 139 -0.30 -7.79 16.80
C ARG A 139 0.51 -8.96 16.22
N VAL A 140 1.42 -9.54 17.00
CA VAL A 140 2.14 -10.76 16.63
C VAL A 140 1.16 -11.91 16.52
N ILE A 141 0.27 -12.08 17.50
CA ILE A 141 -0.79 -13.10 17.49
C ILE A 141 -1.73 -12.88 16.29
N ALA A 142 -2.18 -11.65 16.04
CA ALA A 142 -3.05 -11.34 14.91
C ALA A 142 -2.42 -11.73 13.56
N SER A 143 -1.12 -11.49 13.41
CA SER A 143 -0.39 -11.89 12.20
C SER A 143 -0.21 -13.39 12.08
N ALA A 144 -0.01 -14.10 13.18
CA ALA A 144 0.06 -15.55 13.20
C ALA A 144 -1.29 -16.17 12.80
N ILE A 145 -2.39 -15.68 13.40
CA ILE A 145 -3.76 -16.10 13.04
C ILE A 145 -4.04 -15.85 11.57
N LEU A 146 -3.73 -14.64 11.06
CA LEU A 146 -3.89 -14.31 9.64
C LEU A 146 -3.15 -15.32 8.76
N ARG A 147 -1.91 -15.65 9.09
CA ARG A 147 -1.09 -16.64 8.37
C ARG A 147 -1.74 -18.02 8.33
N PHE A 148 -2.26 -18.49 9.46
CA PHE A 148 -2.98 -19.77 9.53
C PHE A 148 -4.27 -19.75 8.72
N VAL A 149 -5.04 -18.67 8.80
CA VAL A 149 -6.26 -18.49 7.99
C VAL A 149 -5.92 -18.53 6.50
N LEU A 150 -4.89 -17.83 6.06
CA LEU A 150 -4.47 -17.83 4.64
C LEU A 150 -4.01 -19.22 4.19
N LEU A 151 -3.30 -19.96 5.02
CA LEU A 151 -2.89 -21.32 4.69
C LEU A 151 -4.09 -22.26 4.61
N ALA A 152 -5.01 -22.21 5.56
CA ALA A 152 -6.16 -23.12 5.64
C ALA A 152 -7.22 -22.86 4.55
N TRP A 153 -7.54 -21.60 4.29
CA TRP A 153 -8.64 -21.24 3.37
C TRP A 153 -8.18 -20.82 1.98
N ALA A 154 -7.08 -20.10 1.89
CA ALA A 154 -6.56 -19.66 0.59
C ALA A 154 -5.48 -20.59 0.01
N ARG A 155 -5.01 -21.57 0.78
CA ARG A 155 -3.87 -22.47 0.46
C ARG A 155 -2.60 -21.72 0.07
N VAL A 156 -2.42 -20.54 0.68
CA VAL A 156 -1.30 -19.64 0.40
C VAL A 156 -0.51 -19.38 1.68
N TRP A 157 0.80 -19.61 1.62
CA TRP A 157 1.69 -19.23 2.71
C TRP A 157 2.19 -17.81 2.52
N CYS A 158 1.90 -16.91 3.48
CA CYS A 158 2.35 -15.53 3.45
C CYS A 158 2.82 -15.07 4.82
N ILE A 159 4.07 -14.61 4.95
CA ILE A 159 4.64 -14.20 6.24
C ILE A 159 3.99 -12.92 6.75
N ASP A 160 3.82 -11.92 5.90
CA ASP A 160 3.21 -10.63 6.22
C ASP A 160 2.35 -10.12 5.05
N ALA A 161 1.16 -10.73 4.90
CA ALA A 161 0.26 -10.44 3.78
C ALA A 161 -0.29 -9.01 3.81
N ASN A 162 -0.35 -8.37 4.98
CA ASN A 162 -0.94 -7.05 5.15
C ASN A 162 0.11 -5.95 5.35
N VAL A 163 1.37 -6.18 4.95
CA VAL A 163 2.38 -5.13 5.03
C VAL A 163 2.09 -4.04 3.98
N PRO A 164 2.05 -2.76 4.35
CA PRO A 164 1.84 -1.67 3.38
C PRO A 164 3.11 -1.31 2.61
N TYR A 165 4.28 -1.77 3.02
CA TYR A 165 5.57 -1.49 2.40
C TYR A 165 5.83 -2.52 1.30
N ARG A 166 5.47 -2.20 0.05
CA ARG A 166 5.59 -3.13 -1.08
C ARG A 166 5.86 -2.44 -2.40
N LEU A 167 6.77 -3.00 -3.19
CA LEU A 167 7.03 -2.61 -4.57
C LEU A 167 6.45 -3.67 -5.49
N MET A 168 5.66 -3.27 -6.47
CA MET A 168 4.92 -4.17 -7.35
C MET A 168 5.05 -3.74 -8.81
N ARG A 169 5.30 -4.68 -9.70
CA ARG A 169 5.29 -4.42 -11.14
C ARG A 169 3.85 -4.22 -11.60
N CYS A 170 3.54 -3.10 -12.28
CA CYS A 170 2.18 -2.81 -12.76
C CYS A 170 1.62 -3.91 -13.63
N GLN A 171 2.42 -4.48 -14.53
CA GLN A 171 2.00 -5.59 -15.38
C GLN A 171 1.48 -6.79 -14.57
N SER A 172 2.08 -7.08 -13.41
CA SER A 172 1.71 -8.21 -12.56
C SER A 172 0.42 -7.95 -11.79
N ILE A 173 0.20 -6.71 -11.31
CA ILE A 173 -0.99 -6.38 -10.50
C ILE A 173 -2.22 -5.99 -11.32
N ARG A 174 -2.06 -5.41 -12.51
CA ARG A 174 -3.17 -4.93 -13.36
C ARG A 174 -4.24 -5.99 -13.60
N SER A 175 -3.85 -7.23 -13.75
CA SER A 175 -4.76 -8.34 -14.03
C SER A 175 -5.39 -8.97 -12.78
N VAL A 176 -4.89 -8.64 -11.58
CA VAL A 176 -5.46 -9.14 -10.31
C VAL A 176 -6.27 -8.09 -9.56
N ILE A 177 -6.02 -6.79 -9.80
CA ILE A 177 -6.79 -5.70 -9.19
C ILE A 177 -8.32 -5.87 -9.39
N PRO A 178 -8.82 -6.14 -10.62
CA PRO A 178 -10.26 -6.30 -10.85
C PRO A 178 -10.88 -7.51 -10.15
N LEU A 179 -10.06 -8.45 -9.68
CA LEU A 179 -10.51 -9.66 -8.99
C LEU A 179 -10.71 -9.44 -7.48
N VAL A 180 -10.33 -8.26 -6.95
CA VAL A 180 -10.52 -7.92 -5.53
C VAL A 180 -11.94 -7.41 -5.33
N PRO A 181 -12.81 -8.12 -4.57
CA PRO A 181 -14.18 -7.68 -4.34
C PRO A 181 -14.21 -6.32 -3.61
N PRO A 182 -15.20 -5.45 -3.91
CA PRO A 182 -15.37 -4.17 -3.19
C PRO A 182 -15.58 -4.33 -1.68
N SER A 183 -16.12 -5.48 -1.26
CA SER A 183 -16.32 -5.87 0.15
C SER A 183 -15.02 -6.19 0.88
N PHE A 184 -13.90 -6.40 0.16
CA PHE A 184 -12.64 -6.85 0.74
C PHE A 184 -11.84 -5.68 1.35
N HIS A 185 -12.00 -5.46 2.64
CA HIS A 185 -11.35 -4.34 3.35
C HIS A 185 -9.83 -4.46 3.49
N LEU A 186 -9.26 -5.68 3.36
CA LEU A 186 -7.82 -5.94 3.46
C LEU A 186 -7.21 -6.14 2.06
N ALA A 187 -7.25 -5.11 1.21
CA ALA A 187 -6.79 -5.17 -0.17
C ALA A 187 -5.40 -5.78 -0.33
N ASN A 188 -4.49 -5.43 0.59
CA ASN A 188 -3.13 -5.96 0.59
C ASN A 188 -3.06 -7.47 0.78
N VAL A 189 -3.98 -8.04 1.59
CA VAL A 189 -4.12 -9.48 1.75
C VAL A 189 -4.67 -10.12 0.49
N ALA A 190 -5.74 -9.54 -0.09
CA ALA A 190 -6.32 -10.04 -1.33
C ALA A 190 -5.29 -10.10 -2.47
N LEU A 191 -4.56 -9.00 -2.69
CA LEU A 191 -3.50 -8.96 -3.71
C LEU A 191 -2.40 -9.99 -3.45
N ALA A 192 -1.94 -10.14 -2.19
CA ALA A 192 -0.92 -11.11 -1.85
C ALA A 192 -1.39 -12.55 -2.13
N VAL A 193 -2.66 -12.88 -1.88
CA VAL A 193 -3.25 -14.18 -2.21
C VAL A 193 -3.34 -14.37 -3.72
N LEU A 194 -3.91 -13.40 -4.44
CA LEU A 194 -4.12 -13.49 -5.88
C LEU A 194 -2.80 -13.60 -6.65
N LEU A 195 -1.79 -12.83 -6.26
CA LEU A 195 -0.46 -12.89 -6.89
C LEU A 195 0.19 -14.26 -6.67
N ARG A 196 0.12 -14.82 -5.44
CA ARG A 196 0.70 -16.14 -5.13
C ARG A 196 -0.02 -17.31 -5.78
N ARG A 197 -1.28 -17.15 -6.15
CA ARG A 197 -2.02 -18.14 -6.96
C ARG A 197 -1.59 -18.13 -8.42
N ARG A 198 -0.87 -17.11 -8.87
CA ARG A 198 -0.36 -17.04 -10.25
C ARG A 198 0.96 -17.76 -10.40
N VAL A 199 1.04 -18.60 -11.42
CA VAL A 199 2.28 -19.27 -11.79
C VAL A 199 3.28 -18.26 -12.33
N GLY A 200 4.54 -18.37 -11.93
CA GLY A 200 5.65 -17.59 -12.46
C GLY A 200 5.87 -16.23 -11.80
N ILE A 201 5.10 -15.85 -10.79
CA ILE A 201 5.36 -14.62 -10.02
C ILE A 201 6.63 -14.77 -9.16
N ARG A 202 7.59 -13.89 -9.38
CA ARG A 202 8.85 -13.82 -8.62
C ARG A 202 8.71 -12.86 -7.46
N GLU A 203 8.76 -13.39 -6.23
CA GLU A 203 8.65 -12.61 -5.01
C GLU A 203 10.01 -12.32 -4.39
N GLY A 204 10.24 -11.06 -4.04
CA GLY A 204 11.33 -10.61 -3.19
C GLY A 204 10.86 -10.22 -1.79
N ARG A 205 11.80 -10.10 -0.85
CA ARG A 205 11.54 -9.63 0.51
C ARG A 205 12.67 -8.77 1.02
N VAL A 206 12.31 -7.67 1.66
CA VAL A 206 13.25 -6.77 2.34
C VAL A 206 12.89 -6.71 3.82
N ASN A 207 13.82 -6.98 4.68
CA ASN A 207 13.63 -6.81 6.12
C ASN A 207 13.56 -5.32 6.45
N ILE A 208 12.48 -4.93 7.12
CA ILE A 208 12.18 -3.55 7.50
C ILE A 208 11.85 -3.45 8.99
N ARG A 209 12.01 -2.26 9.54
CA ARG A 209 11.46 -1.86 10.84
C ARG A 209 10.44 -0.75 10.62
N PHE A 210 9.36 -0.78 11.38
CA PHE A 210 8.44 0.33 11.45
C PHE A 210 8.89 1.28 12.56
N ARG A 211 8.69 2.56 12.31
CA ARG A 211 8.85 3.63 13.30
C ARG A 211 7.58 3.83 14.08
N ASP A 212 7.64 4.64 15.13
CA ASP A 212 6.44 5.16 15.81
C ASP A 212 5.64 6.06 14.85
N ARG A 213 4.32 6.08 15.04
CA ARG A 213 3.44 6.99 14.28
C ARG A 213 3.78 8.44 14.58
N TYR A 214 3.67 9.28 13.56
CA TYR A 214 3.86 10.73 13.75
C TYR A 214 2.67 11.41 14.43
N GLY A 215 1.52 10.75 14.54
CA GLY A 215 0.30 11.24 15.19
C GLY A 215 -0.91 10.42 14.79
N GLY A 216 -2.10 10.87 15.21
CA GLY A 216 -3.38 10.24 14.89
C GLY A 216 -3.73 9.04 15.79
N GLU A 217 -5.02 8.71 15.81
CA GLU A 217 -5.56 7.55 16.53
C GLU A 217 -5.43 6.27 15.69
N PRO A 218 -5.11 5.10 16.30
CA PRO A 218 -5.09 3.84 15.60
C PRO A 218 -6.47 3.51 15.00
N SER A 219 -6.54 3.28 13.71
CA SER A 219 -7.80 2.95 13.01
C SER A 219 -8.43 1.61 13.42
N VAL A 220 -7.72 0.77 14.18
CA VAL A 220 -8.15 -0.59 14.54
C VAL A 220 -8.43 -0.71 16.03
N ARG A 221 -9.72 -0.84 16.39
CA ARG A 221 -10.16 -1.22 17.74
C ARG A 221 -10.22 -2.74 17.88
N PHE A 222 -9.59 -3.32 18.91
CA PHE A 222 -9.49 -4.77 19.13
C PHE A 222 -10.82 -5.47 19.47
N ALA A 223 -11.87 -4.74 19.85
CA ALA A 223 -13.14 -5.29 20.30
C ALA A 223 -13.92 -6.12 19.27
N SER A 224 -13.51 -6.13 18.00
CA SER A 224 -14.22 -6.80 16.88
C SER A 224 -13.43 -7.92 16.19
N PHE A 225 -12.45 -8.53 16.88
CA PHE A 225 -11.52 -9.47 16.24
C PHE A 225 -12.21 -10.71 15.64
N GLY A 226 -13.18 -11.31 16.34
CA GLY A 226 -13.92 -12.49 15.84
C GLY A 226 -14.79 -12.19 14.61
N ALA A 227 -15.47 -11.05 14.61
CA ALA A 227 -16.29 -10.62 13.46
C ALA A 227 -15.40 -10.36 12.22
N ARG A 228 -14.26 -9.72 12.42
CA ARG A 228 -13.28 -9.45 11.33
C ARG A 228 -12.65 -10.72 10.78
N ALA A 229 -12.36 -11.72 11.63
CA ALA A 229 -11.84 -13.00 11.18
C ALA A 229 -12.87 -13.74 10.32
N ARG A 230 -14.15 -13.76 10.74
CA ARG A 230 -15.24 -14.35 9.95
C ARG A 230 -15.42 -13.62 8.62
N GLN A 231 -15.41 -12.29 8.62
CA GLN A 231 -15.50 -11.49 7.41
C GLN A 231 -14.34 -11.78 6.46
N LEU A 232 -13.12 -11.90 6.99
CA LEU A 232 -11.94 -12.25 6.18
C LEU A 232 -12.10 -13.62 5.52
N ILE A 233 -12.59 -14.63 6.26
CA ILE A 233 -12.82 -15.98 5.71
C ILE A 233 -13.85 -15.92 4.58
N ASN A 234 -14.97 -15.23 4.79
CA ASN A 234 -15.97 -15.06 3.74
C ASN A 234 -15.37 -14.37 2.50
N ASN A 235 -14.67 -13.29 2.70
CA ASN A 235 -14.03 -12.56 1.59
C ASN A 235 -12.96 -13.41 0.86
N LEU A 236 -12.21 -14.27 1.56
CA LEU A 236 -11.24 -15.18 0.93
C LEU A 236 -11.93 -16.23 0.04
N SER A 237 -13.16 -16.66 0.39
CA SER A 237 -13.94 -17.59 -0.42
C SER A 237 -14.51 -16.96 -1.69
N GLU A 238 -14.61 -15.62 -1.74
CA GLU A 238 -15.03 -14.85 -2.93
C GLU A 238 -13.89 -14.67 -3.95
N LEU A 239 -12.64 -14.87 -3.53
CA LEU A 239 -11.49 -14.75 -4.45
C LEU A 239 -11.45 -15.95 -5.40
N PRO A 240 -11.17 -15.74 -6.71
CA PRO A 240 -11.08 -16.82 -7.67
C PRO A 240 -10.03 -17.86 -7.23
N PRO A 241 -10.27 -19.13 -7.56
CA PRO A 241 -9.32 -20.21 -7.29
C PRO A 241 -7.98 -19.98 -8.02
N ALA A 242 -6.98 -20.79 -7.70
CA ALA A 242 -5.66 -20.76 -8.32
C ALA A 242 -5.73 -21.21 -9.78
#